data_4c26b363aa9e4f0d81b1c5dfef268adb
#
_entry.id   4c26b363aa9e4f0d81b1c5dfef268adb
#
_cell.length_a   1.000
_cell.length_b   1.000
_cell.length_c   1.000
_cell.angle_alpha   90.00
_cell.angle_beta   90.00
_cell.angle_gamma   90.00
#
_symmetry.space_group_name_H-M   'P 1'
#
loop_
_entity.id
_entity.type
_entity.pdbx_description
1 polymer ?
#
loop_
_entity_poly.entity_id
_entity_poly.type
_entity_poly.pdbx_seq_one_letter_code
_entity_poly.pdbx_strand_id
1 'polypeptide(L)'
;MLLLIFNVILLLTFPRIAYPTKIIFGSCSKVDKPQPLWKFISSRKPAVFAWLGDNIYADVLRDDYYKYLNIFSGKGDGLLPPGERPRFRARTKEEHENMYNKQKQVSDYKSLSASTKIIGTWDDHDCGINDADKHFSKKKERMGLHLDFLDVPKDDPRRSREGVYTSHIVDNRVKVILLDVRYNRDPWPWHSGAQIDYANNGDILGEEQWSWLEDQLTKTDIDSIELTLVGSGIQVLPIVELIRGKHETWVQFSESRKRLISLLSKSETPVMLLSGDVHFAEFSEAVCTTTGADNNDNGRKAQSRLIEFTSSGLTHAWAGPLSWPKPMPAAVLSKCLWYLWDFVGIHSHRVDAYPGLNFGEIEFPEGSNFVVLRAIGASNKTELEMTVNLNELLGGSGNSDVVTNQASEKIECAPRNGVTTEARIKLSIGMFVIITIFTFGGGLLFIIKLLFGMTAGGNRENL
;
A
#
# COMPACT_ATOMS: atom_id res chain seq x y z
N MET A 1 48.72 11.07 -42.04
CA MET A 1 48.69 10.11 -40.94
C MET A 1 48.56 10.70 -39.54
N LEU A 2 48.82 11.99 -39.36
CA LEU A 2 48.63 12.69 -38.05
C LEU A 2 47.23 13.23 -37.79
N LEU A 3 46.39 13.41 -38.82
CA LEU A 3 45.00 13.90 -38.66
C LEU A 3 44.00 12.81 -38.30
N LEU A 4 44.34 11.52 -38.40
CA LEU A 4 43.43 10.38 -38.02
C LEU A 4 43.57 10.00 -36.54
N ILE A 5 44.66 10.44 -35.89
CA ILE A 5 44.86 10.11 -34.46
C ILE A 5 44.15 11.12 -33.54
N PHE A 6 43.82 12.31 -33.99
CA PHE A 6 43.11 13.32 -33.18
C PHE A 6 41.59 13.08 -33.07
N ASN A 7 41.00 12.29 -34.01
CA ASN A 7 39.56 11.95 -33.94
C ASN A 7 39.23 10.73 -33.12
N VAL A 8 40.22 9.94 -32.68
CA VAL A 8 40.01 8.74 -31.85
C VAL A 8 40.15 9.03 -30.34
N ILE A 9 40.77 10.15 -29.98
CA ILE A 9 41.04 10.49 -28.57
C ILE A 9 39.97 11.38 -27.96
N LEU A 10 39.01 11.93 -28.75
CA LEU A 10 37.88 12.72 -28.21
C LEU A 10 36.63 11.88 -27.88
N LEU A 11 36.72 10.55 -27.91
CA LEU A 11 35.79 9.61 -27.27
C LEU A 11 36.18 9.36 -25.80
N LEU A 12 37.09 10.14 -25.25
CA LEU A 12 37.48 10.10 -23.86
C LEU A 12 36.36 10.72 -23.01
N THR A 13 35.54 9.84 -22.49
CA THR A 13 35.12 9.85 -21.08
C THR A 13 34.85 11.24 -20.49
N PHE A 14 33.84 11.94 -20.98
CA PHE A 14 33.10 12.77 -20.04
C PHE A 14 32.55 11.80 -19.00
N PRO A 15 32.85 11.94 -17.69
CA PRO A 15 32.18 11.20 -16.69
C PRO A 15 30.69 11.47 -16.92
N ARG A 16 29.91 10.44 -17.26
CA ARG A 16 28.46 10.57 -17.24
C ARG A 16 28.15 11.11 -15.85
N ILE A 17 27.60 12.31 -15.79
CA ILE A 17 27.06 12.80 -14.51
C ILE A 17 25.99 11.76 -14.15
N ALA A 18 26.36 10.89 -13.26
CA ALA A 18 25.51 9.80 -12.79
C ALA A 18 24.42 10.43 -11.92
N TYR A 19 23.21 10.47 -12.43
CA TYR A 19 22.06 10.91 -11.64
C TYR A 19 21.50 9.71 -10.88
N PRO A 20 21.11 9.89 -9.61
CA PRO A 20 20.46 8.82 -8.88
C PRO A 20 19.13 8.46 -9.55
N THR A 21 18.85 7.17 -9.66
CA THR A 21 17.51 6.70 -10.06
C THR A 21 16.52 7.07 -8.96
N LYS A 22 15.50 7.85 -9.31
CA LYS A 22 14.43 8.24 -8.39
C LYS A 22 13.11 7.64 -8.82
N ILE A 23 12.50 6.90 -7.91
CA ILE A 23 11.16 6.36 -8.06
C ILE A 23 10.29 7.04 -7.01
N ILE A 24 9.21 7.67 -7.44
CA ILE A 24 8.22 8.24 -6.54
C ILE A 24 6.93 7.46 -6.68
N PHE A 25 6.25 7.23 -5.57
CA PHE A 25 5.00 6.51 -5.54
C PHE A 25 4.03 7.09 -4.52
N GLY A 26 2.75 6.74 -4.66
CA GLY A 26 1.71 7.12 -3.73
C GLY A 26 0.37 6.52 -4.07
N SER A 27 -0.59 6.67 -3.17
CA SER A 27 -1.95 6.19 -3.28
C SER A 27 -2.95 7.10 -2.58
N CYS A 28 -4.23 6.80 -2.65
CA CYS A 28 -5.32 7.48 -1.95
C CYS A 28 -5.49 8.94 -2.39
N SER A 29 -5.86 9.11 -3.66
CA SER A 29 -6.09 10.41 -4.29
C SER A 29 -7.56 10.63 -4.61
N LYS A 30 -8.25 11.48 -3.84
CA LYS A 30 -9.61 11.96 -4.14
C LYS A 30 -9.53 13.17 -5.06
N VAL A 31 -10.05 13.02 -6.28
CA VAL A 31 -9.97 14.05 -7.32
C VAL A 31 -10.74 15.34 -6.98
N ASP A 32 -11.70 15.26 -6.09
CA ASP A 32 -12.50 16.39 -5.58
C ASP A 32 -11.84 17.13 -4.41
N LYS A 33 -10.63 16.72 -4.01
CA LYS A 33 -9.86 17.31 -2.93
C LYS A 33 -8.66 18.10 -3.45
N PRO A 34 -8.15 19.08 -2.68
CA PRO A 34 -6.89 19.74 -3.01
C PRO A 34 -5.75 18.71 -3.11
N GLN A 35 -4.94 18.82 -4.15
CA GLN A 35 -3.85 17.91 -4.46
C GLN A 35 -2.48 18.64 -4.42
N PRO A 36 -2.02 19.09 -3.26
CA PRO A 36 -0.87 19.98 -3.16
C PRO A 36 0.49 19.29 -3.42
N LEU A 37 0.53 17.96 -3.45
CA LEU A 37 1.78 17.20 -3.50
C LEU A 37 2.37 17.10 -4.90
N TRP A 38 1.58 17.18 -5.97
CA TRP A 38 2.04 17.00 -7.35
C TRP A 38 3.17 17.95 -7.75
N LYS A 39 3.10 19.22 -7.33
CA LYS A 39 4.17 20.20 -7.59
C LYS A 39 5.51 19.78 -6.96
N PHE A 40 5.46 19.18 -5.77
CA PHE A 40 6.67 18.70 -5.08
C PHE A 40 7.21 17.44 -5.74
N ILE A 41 6.32 16.50 -6.13
CA ILE A 41 6.68 15.31 -6.90
C ILE A 41 7.39 15.72 -8.20
N SER A 42 6.81 16.64 -8.98
CA SER A 42 7.41 17.13 -10.22
C SER A 42 8.79 17.78 -10.00
N SER A 43 8.93 18.57 -8.93
CA SER A 43 10.20 19.25 -8.63
C SER A 43 11.35 18.30 -8.32
N ARG A 44 11.07 17.06 -7.92
CA ARG A 44 12.04 16.02 -7.62
C ARG A 44 12.55 15.27 -8.84
N LYS A 45 11.92 15.50 -10.02
CA LYS A 45 12.29 14.92 -11.33
C LYS A 45 12.46 13.40 -11.26
N PRO A 46 11.43 12.64 -10.86
CA PRO A 46 11.54 11.20 -10.80
C PRO A 46 11.67 10.58 -12.20
N ALA A 47 12.39 9.47 -12.31
CA ALA A 47 12.43 8.64 -13.52
C ALA A 47 11.05 8.02 -13.79
N VAL A 48 10.30 7.71 -12.72
CA VAL A 48 8.94 7.16 -12.79
C VAL A 48 8.12 7.59 -11.58
N PHE A 49 6.82 7.82 -11.79
CA PHE A 49 5.82 7.88 -10.73
C PHE A 49 4.95 6.62 -10.79
N ALA A 50 4.83 5.90 -9.66
CA ALA A 50 4.05 4.69 -9.54
C ALA A 50 2.80 4.91 -8.67
N TRP A 51 1.63 4.69 -9.22
CA TRP A 51 0.39 4.57 -8.46
C TRP A 51 0.30 3.21 -7.77
N LEU A 52 -0.03 3.22 -6.48
CA LEU A 52 -0.25 2.01 -5.69
C LEU A 52 -1.71 1.89 -5.24
N GLY A 53 -2.62 2.12 -6.17
CA GLY A 53 -4.05 2.04 -5.94
C GLY A 53 -4.69 3.33 -5.42
N ASP A 54 -6.02 3.33 -5.40
CA ASP A 54 -6.85 4.49 -5.03
C ASP A 54 -6.47 5.75 -5.81
N ASN A 55 -6.23 5.59 -7.09
CA ASN A 55 -5.91 6.70 -8.01
C ASN A 55 -7.10 7.65 -8.12
N ILE A 56 -8.30 7.11 -7.93
CA ILE A 56 -9.58 7.79 -7.81
C ILE A 56 -10.46 7.06 -6.77
N TYR A 57 -11.59 7.66 -6.41
CA TYR A 57 -12.63 7.06 -5.55
C TYR A 57 -13.94 6.93 -6.33
N ALA A 58 -14.10 5.82 -7.05
CA ALA A 58 -15.21 5.58 -7.97
C ALA A 58 -16.43 4.91 -7.31
N ASP A 59 -16.54 4.99 -6.03
CA ASP A 59 -17.70 4.61 -5.24
C ASP A 59 -18.28 5.82 -4.48
N VAL A 60 -19.48 5.65 -3.97
CA VAL A 60 -20.16 6.67 -3.15
C VAL A 60 -20.86 6.02 -1.98
N LEU A 61 -20.94 6.75 -0.86
CA LEU A 61 -21.79 6.36 0.24
C LEU A 61 -23.24 6.25 -0.23
N ARG A 62 -23.95 5.21 0.21
CA ARG A 62 -25.37 5.02 -0.09
C ARG A 62 -26.18 5.96 0.80
N ASP A 63 -27.11 6.70 0.18
CA ASP A 63 -28.05 7.55 0.92
C ASP A 63 -28.99 6.75 1.83
N ASP A 64 -29.24 5.48 1.47
CA ASP A 64 -30.10 4.55 2.20
C ASP A 64 -29.31 3.61 3.14
N TYR A 65 -28.02 3.89 3.38
CA TYR A 65 -27.15 3.06 4.21
C TYR A 65 -27.76 2.71 5.57
N TYR A 66 -28.45 3.65 6.20
CA TYR A 66 -29.10 3.43 7.51
C TYR A 66 -30.19 2.32 7.47
N LYS A 67 -30.76 2.00 6.32
CA LYS A 67 -31.70 0.88 6.17
C LYS A 67 -31.02 -0.48 6.35
N TYR A 68 -29.72 -0.55 6.06
CA TYR A 68 -28.91 -1.76 6.18
C TYR A 68 -28.17 -1.84 7.52
N LEU A 69 -28.18 -0.77 8.33
CA LEU A 69 -27.60 -0.73 9.67
C LEU A 69 -28.38 -1.53 10.74
N ASN A 70 -29.37 -2.33 10.37
CA ASN A 70 -30.06 -3.22 11.30
C ASN A 70 -29.14 -4.37 11.82
N ILE A 71 -27.91 -3.99 12.15
CA ILE A 71 -26.84 -4.83 12.73
C ILE A 71 -27.30 -5.51 14.03
N PHE A 72 -28.25 -4.89 14.76
CA PHE A 72 -28.75 -5.43 16.03
C PHE A 72 -29.96 -6.39 15.87
N SER A 73 -30.56 -6.49 14.70
CA SER A 73 -31.76 -7.29 14.50
C SER A 73 -31.52 -8.69 13.91
N GLY A 74 -30.27 -9.05 13.58
CA GLY A 74 -29.93 -10.32 12.94
C GLY A 74 -30.57 -10.53 11.56
N LYS A 75 -31.14 -9.50 10.95
CA LYS A 75 -31.81 -9.51 9.65
C LYS A 75 -31.09 -8.59 8.64
N GLY A 76 -29.77 -8.46 8.76
CA GLY A 76 -28.94 -7.71 7.81
C GLY A 76 -28.38 -8.62 6.72
N ASP A 77 -28.22 -8.13 5.54
CA ASP A 77 -27.23 -8.50 4.50
C ASP A 77 -27.54 -9.65 3.55
N GLY A 78 -28.58 -10.44 3.78
CA GLY A 78 -28.96 -11.51 2.85
C GLY A 78 -29.55 -11.04 1.50
N LEU A 79 -29.64 -9.73 1.26
CA LEU A 79 -30.33 -9.17 0.11
C LEU A 79 -29.42 -8.42 -0.88
N LEU A 80 -28.13 -8.27 -0.57
CA LEU A 80 -27.22 -7.63 -1.51
C LEU A 80 -26.59 -8.67 -2.45
N PRO A 81 -26.49 -8.39 -3.74
CA PRO A 81 -25.76 -9.23 -4.68
C PRO A 81 -24.31 -9.47 -4.21
N PRO A 82 -23.72 -10.64 -4.54
CA PRO A 82 -22.30 -10.87 -4.27
C PRO A 82 -21.43 -9.75 -4.83
N GLY A 83 -20.44 -9.29 -4.05
CA GLY A 83 -19.55 -8.20 -4.43
C GLY A 83 -20.08 -6.79 -4.19
N GLU A 84 -21.34 -6.62 -3.75
CA GLU A 84 -21.83 -5.32 -3.28
C GLU A 84 -21.60 -5.12 -1.78
N ARG A 85 -21.37 -3.86 -1.38
CA ARG A 85 -21.15 -3.49 0.03
C ARG A 85 -22.31 -2.67 0.56
N PRO A 86 -22.81 -2.94 1.78
CA PRO A 86 -23.96 -2.23 2.34
C PRO A 86 -23.79 -0.72 2.38
N ARG A 87 -22.58 -0.26 2.69
CA ARG A 87 -22.25 1.16 2.90
C ARG A 87 -21.97 1.93 1.62
N PHE A 88 -21.51 1.25 0.58
CA PHE A 88 -21.07 1.87 -0.67
C PHE A 88 -21.85 1.35 -1.87
N ARG A 89 -21.96 2.14 -2.92
CA ARG A 89 -22.37 1.71 -4.25
C ARG A 89 -21.36 2.17 -5.29
N ALA A 90 -21.18 1.34 -6.28
CA ALA A 90 -20.36 1.70 -7.43
C ALA A 90 -21.03 2.83 -8.25
N ARG A 91 -20.23 3.73 -8.77
CA ARG A 91 -20.65 4.72 -9.77
C ARG A 91 -21.00 4.04 -11.09
N THR A 92 -21.69 4.78 -11.99
CA THR A 92 -21.85 4.33 -13.38
C THR A 92 -20.49 4.31 -14.08
N LYS A 93 -20.44 3.68 -15.26
CA LYS A 93 -19.22 3.67 -16.08
C LYS A 93 -18.77 5.08 -16.43
N GLU A 94 -19.70 5.91 -16.87
CA GLU A 94 -19.47 7.29 -17.29
C GLU A 94 -18.97 8.17 -16.14
N GLU A 95 -19.57 8.02 -14.96
CA GLU A 95 -19.12 8.73 -13.76
C GLU A 95 -17.69 8.32 -13.36
N HIS A 96 -17.38 7.01 -13.45
CA HIS A 96 -16.07 6.47 -13.15
C HIS A 96 -15.01 7.00 -14.13
N GLU A 97 -15.27 6.88 -15.45
CA GLU A 97 -14.40 7.41 -16.49
C GLU A 97 -14.16 8.91 -16.33
N ASN A 98 -15.21 9.67 -15.97
CA ASN A 98 -15.10 11.09 -15.71
C ASN A 98 -14.18 11.41 -14.53
N MET A 99 -14.12 10.57 -13.51
CA MET A 99 -13.19 10.76 -12.39
C MET A 99 -11.73 10.60 -12.82
N TYR A 100 -11.42 9.58 -13.62
CA TYR A 100 -10.09 9.43 -14.22
C TYR A 100 -9.74 10.63 -15.13
N ASN A 101 -10.69 11.08 -15.95
CA ASN A 101 -10.50 12.26 -16.78
C ASN A 101 -10.24 13.53 -15.98
N LYS A 102 -10.97 13.73 -14.86
CA LYS A 102 -10.71 14.84 -13.94
C LYS A 102 -9.31 14.75 -13.31
N GLN A 103 -8.86 13.56 -12.91
CA GLN A 103 -7.50 13.37 -12.36
C GLN A 103 -6.44 13.74 -13.41
N LYS A 104 -6.60 13.33 -14.66
CA LYS A 104 -5.70 13.72 -15.76
C LYS A 104 -5.67 15.24 -16.05
N GLN A 105 -6.73 15.97 -15.68
CA GLN A 105 -6.81 17.43 -15.88
C GLN A 105 -6.30 18.23 -14.68
N VAL A 106 -5.96 17.61 -13.54
CA VAL A 106 -5.30 18.32 -12.44
C VAL A 106 -3.98 18.90 -12.94
N SER A 107 -3.83 20.21 -12.89
CA SER A 107 -2.77 20.96 -13.57
C SER A 107 -1.36 20.41 -13.29
N ASP A 108 -1.03 20.24 -11.99
CA ASP A 108 0.30 19.78 -11.60
C ASP A 108 0.52 18.29 -11.93
N TYR A 109 -0.52 17.45 -11.86
CA TYR A 109 -0.45 16.05 -12.30
C TYR A 109 -0.27 15.96 -13.83
N LYS A 110 -1.01 16.78 -14.59
CA LYS A 110 -0.87 16.85 -16.05
C LYS A 110 0.55 17.26 -16.46
N SER A 111 1.16 18.20 -15.72
CA SER A 111 2.53 18.62 -15.96
C SER A 111 3.53 17.49 -15.65
N LEU A 112 3.30 16.75 -14.57
CA LEU A 112 4.11 15.57 -14.21
C LEU A 112 4.02 14.49 -15.29
N SER A 113 2.81 14.12 -15.71
CA SER A 113 2.59 13.05 -16.71
C SER A 113 3.13 13.38 -18.09
N ALA A 114 3.29 14.66 -18.42
CA ALA A 114 3.91 15.09 -19.68
C ALA A 114 5.45 14.91 -19.70
N SER A 115 6.10 14.80 -18.55
CA SER A 115 7.57 14.75 -18.42
C SER A 115 8.11 13.51 -17.72
N THR A 116 7.22 12.73 -17.11
CA THR A 116 7.59 11.57 -16.28
C THR A 116 6.75 10.38 -16.70
N LYS A 117 7.36 9.21 -16.80
CA LYS A 117 6.64 7.95 -17.04
C LYS A 117 5.72 7.66 -15.85
N ILE A 118 4.43 7.48 -16.13
CA ILE A 118 3.44 7.07 -15.14
C ILE A 118 3.19 5.58 -15.28
N ILE A 119 3.33 4.85 -14.19
CA ILE A 119 2.96 3.44 -14.07
C ILE A 119 1.99 3.29 -12.91
N GLY A 120 1.32 2.14 -12.78
CA GLY A 120 0.44 1.97 -11.65
C GLY A 120 -0.28 0.63 -11.63
N THR A 121 -0.80 0.34 -10.46
CA THR A 121 -1.82 -0.65 -10.20
C THR A 121 -3.07 0.03 -9.64
N TRP A 122 -4.13 -0.68 -9.52
CA TRP A 122 -5.37 -0.24 -8.91
C TRP A 122 -5.55 -0.78 -7.50
N ASP A 123 -6.55 -0.23 -6.77
CA ASP A 123 -7.05 -0.81 -5.56
C ASP A 123 -8.60 -0.81 -5.57
N ASP A 124 -9.26 -1.00 -4.46
CA ASP A 124 -10.71 -1.23 -4.36
C ASP A 124 -11.54 -0.06 -4.88
N HIS A 125 -11.18 1.17 -4.55
CA HIS A 125 -11.89 2.36 -5.03
C HIS A 125 -11.74 2.58 -6.54
N ASP A 126 -10.61 2.21 -7.13
CA ASP A 126 -10.42 2.17 -8.59
C ASP A 126 -11.17 1.00 -9.22
N CYS A 127 -11.21 -0.14 -8.56
CA CYS A 127 -12.03 -1.28 -8.98
C CYS A 127 -13.51 -0.88 -8.97
N GLY A 128 -13.90 0.05 -8.10
CA GLY A 128 -15.17 0.75 -8.13
C GLY A 128 -16.09 0.54 -6.94
N ILE A 129 -15.66 -0.16 -5.91
CA ILE A 129 -16.36 -0.29 -4.64
C ILE A 129 -15.41 -0.66 -3.52
N ASN A 130 -15.58 -0.05 -2.35
CA ASN A 130 -14.77 -0.33 -1.14
C ASN A 130 -14.69 -1.83 -0.85
N ASP A 131 -13.48 -2.32 -0.56
CA ASP A 131 -13.13 -3.73 -0.33
C ASP A 131 -13.51 -4.67 -1.51
N ALA A 132 -13.50 -4.18 -2.76
CA ALA A 132 -13.81 -4.98 -3.94
C ALA A 132 -13.01 -6.30 -3.98
N ASP A 133 -13.70 -7.36 -4.38
CA ASP A 133 -13.13 -8.71 -4.53
C ASP A 133 -13.53 -9.35 -5.88
N LYS A 134 -13.13 -10.59 -6.11
CA LYS A 134 -13.37 -11.32 -7.36
C LYS A 134 -14.85 -11.40 -7.79
N HIS A 135 -15.80 -11.22 -6.88
CA HIS A 135 -17.21 -11.29 -7.17
C HIS A 135 -17.80 -9.95 -7.65
N PHE A 136 -17.01 -8.86 -7.64
CA PHE A 136 -17.48 -7.60 -8.17
C PHE A 136 -17.73 -7.70 -9.69
N SER A 137 -18.99 -7.64 -10.10
CA SER A 137 -19.42 -7.96 -11.47
C SER A 137 -18.87 -6.99 -12.53
N LYS A 138 -18.49 -5.76 -12.15
CA LYS A 138 -18.01 -4.74 -13.06
C LYS A 138 -16.49 -4.69 -13.20
N LYS A 139 -15.74 -5.55 -12.50
CA LYS A 139 -14.27 -5.50 -12.43
C LYS A 139 -13.58 -5.47 -13.81
N LYS A 140 -14.07 -6.26 -14.79
CA LYS A 140 -13.51 -6.29 -16.15
C LYS A 140 -13.70 -4.95 -16.89
N GLU A 141 -14.88 -4.32 -16.74
CA GLU A 141 -15.14 -3.00 -17.30
C GLU A 141 -14.23 -1.95 -16.67
N ARG A 142 -14.07 -1.98 -15.33
CA ARG A 142 -13.25 -1.03 -14.56
C ARG A 142 -11.76 -1.20 -14.87
N MET A 143 -11.31 -2.43 -15.06
CA MET A 143 -9.96 -2.73 -15.54
C MET A 143 -9.66 -1.98 -16.85
N GLY A 144 -10.59 -2.01 -17.81
CA GLY A 144 -10.45 -1.27 -19.07
C GLY A 144 -10.28 0.24 -18.86
N LEU A 145 -11.07 0.83 -17.96
CA LEU A 145 -10.98 2.27 -17.63
C LEU A 145 -9.67 2.62 -16.93
N HIS A 146 -9.19 1.77 -16.02
CA HIS A 146 -7.90 1.95 -15.35
C HIS A 146 -6.73 1.88 -16.34
N LEU A 147 -6.75 0.92 -17.27
CA LEU A 147 -5.71 0.82 -18.31
C LEU A 147 -5.76 2.02 -19.28
N ASP A 148 -6.94 2.58 -19.56
CA ASP A 148 -7.09 3.82 -20.35
C ASP A 148 -6.58 5.05 -19.56
N PHE A 149 -6.76 5.08 -18.24
CA PHE A 149 -6.19 6.12 -17.38
C PHE A 149 -4.65 6.13 -17.41
N LEU A 150 -4.03 4.96 -17.43
CA LEU A 150 -2.57 4.81 -17.51
C LEU A 150 -2.02 4.90 -18.95
N ASP A 151 -2.84 5.29 -19.93
CA ASP A 151 -2.46 5.38 -21.33
C ASP A 151 -1.86 4.09 -21.91
N VAL A 152 -2.30 2.94 -21.40
CA VAL A 152 -1.86 1.63 -21.87
C VAL A 152 -2.33 1.43 -23.32
N PRO A 153 -1.45 1.03 -24.27
CA PRO A 153 -1.83 0.79 -25.66
C PRO A 153 -3.00 -0.19 -25.80
N LYS A 154 -3.80 -0.02 -26.89
CA LYS A 154 -4.99 -0.87 -27.09
C LYS A 154 -4.64 -2.34 -27.42
N ASP A 155 -3.46 -2.57 -27.95
CA ASP A 155 -2.89 -3.88 -28.30
C ASP A 155 -2.01 -4.49 -27.19
N ASP A 156 -1.88 -3.82 -26.04
CA ASP A 156 -1.12 -4.33 -24.88
C ASP A 156 -1.75 -5.62 -24.33
N PRO A 157 -0.96 -6.69 -24.09
CA PRO A 157 -1.46 -7.97 -23.58
C PRO A 157 -2.26 -7.87 -22.27
N ARG A 158 -2.01 -6.86 -21.44
CA ARG A 158 -2.79 -6.62 -20.20
C ARG A 158 -4.27 -6.45 -20.45
N ARG A 159 -4.69 -6.04 -21.66
CA ARG A 159 -6.10 -5.82 -22.00
C ARG A 159 -6.88 -7.10 -22.26
N SER A 160 -6.18 -8.21 -22.52
CA SER A 160 -6.79 -9.50 -22.85
C SER A 160 -6.74 -10.51 -21.68
N ARG A 161 -5.95 -10.27 -20.66
CA ARG A 161 -5.84 -11.14 -19.48
C ARG A 161 -6.69 -10.64 -18.30
N GLU A 162 -6.73 -11.41 -17.23
CA GLU A 162 -7.38 -11.05 -15.97
C GLU A 162 -6.41 -10.30 -15.07
N GLY A 163 -6.77 -9.04 -14.73
CA GLY A 163 -6.00 -8.20 -13.83
C GLY A 163 -5.05 -7.22 -14.52
N VAL A 164 -4.64 -6.19 -13.76
CA VAL A 164 -3.83 -5.06 -14.23
C VAL A 164 -2.34 -5.21 -13.92
N TYR A 165 -1.91 -6.31 -13.28
CA TYR A 165 -0.53 -6.54 -12.86
C TYR A 165 0.48 -6.35 -14.01
N THR A 166 1.68 -5.83 -13.69
CA THR A 166 2.68 -5.47 -14.69
C THR A 166 4.07 -5.37 -14.09
N SER A 167 5.11 -5.40 -14.93
CA SER A 167 6.47 -5.09 -14.53
C SER A 167 7.09 -4.04 -15.45
N HIS A 168 7.99 -3.24 -14.88
CA HIS A 168 8.70 -2.18 -15.57
C HIS A 168 10.17 -2.16 -15.15
N ILE A 169 11.05 -1.88 -16.09
CA ILE A 169 12.45 -1.60 -15.81
C ILE A 169 12.65 -0.08 -15.81
N VAL A 170 13.30 0.44 -14.79
CA VAL A 170 13.62 1.85 -14.58
C VAL A 170 15.13 2.01 -14.60
N ASP A 171 15.62 2.87 -15.49
CA ASP A 171 17.04 3.21 -15.69
C ASP A 171 17.96 1.97 -15.87
N ASN A 172 17.42 0.85 -16.35
CA ASN A 172 18.08 -0.45 -16.48
C ASN A 172 18.69 -1.01 -15.17
N ARG A 173 18.22 -0.54 -14.02
CA ARG A 173 18.76 -0.89 -12.69
C ARG A 173 17.70 -1.41 -11.73
N VAL A 174 16.48 -0.89 -11.82
CA VAL A 174 15.42 -1.22 -10.87
C VAL A 174 14.25 -1.86 -11.61
N LYS A 175 13.86 -3.04 -11.20
CA LYS A 175 12.64 -3.71 -11.65
C LYS A 175 11.50 -3.34 -10.72
N VAL A 176 10.41 -2.83 -11.27
CA VAL A 176 9.19 -2.50 -10.54
C VAL A 176 8.09 -3.45 -10.96
N ILE A 177 7.68 -4.33 -10.07
CA ILE A 177 6.57 -5.28 -10.23
C ILE A 177 5.37 -4.68 -9.52
N LEU A 178 4.23 -4.54 -10.19
CA LEU A 178 2.99 -4.04 -9.63
C LEU A 178 1.95 -5.16 -9.64
N LEU A 179 1.47 -5.56 -8.46
CA LEU A 179 0.50 -6.64 -8.29
C LEU A 179 -0.93 -6.11 -8.45
N ASP A 180 -1.81 -6.94 -8.95
CA ASP A 180 -3.25 -6.77 -8.86
C ASP A 180 -3.77 -7.58 -7.68
N VAL A 181 -4.22 -6.91 -6.64
CA VAL A 181 -4.72 -7.53 -5.41
C VAL A 181 -6.24 -7.46 -5.30
N ARG A 182 -6.95 -7.22 -6.42
CA ARG A 182 -8.42 -7.09 -6.43
C ARG A 182 -9.11 -8.03 -7.40
N TYR A 183 -8.62 -8.19 -8.63
CA TYR A 183 -9.33 -8.90 -9.69
C TYR A 183 -9.68 -10.34 -9.33
N ASN A 184 -8.74 -11.08 -8.75
CA ASN A 184 -8.88 -12.50 -8.38
C ASN A 184 -8.96 -12.74 -6.87
N ARG A 185 -8.91 -11.67 -6.05
CA ARG A 185 -8.93 -11.78 -4.61
C ARG A 185 -10.22 -12.42 -4.10
N ASP A 186 -10.09 -13.39 -3.22
CA ASP A 186 -11.21 -13.94 -2.49
C ASP A 186 -11.87 -12.90 -1.58
N PRO A 187 -13.16 -13.06 -1.26
CA PRO A 187 -13.84 -12.16 -0.33
C PRO A 187 -13.11 -12.11 1.01
N TRP A 188 -13.01 -10.92 1.56
CA TRP A 188 -12.48 -10.79 2.91
C TRP A 188 -13.43 -11.44 3.93
N PRO A 189 -12.91 -12.28 4.84
CA PRO A 189 -13.73 -13.09 5.76
C PRO A 189 -14.76 -12.31 6.56
N TRP A 190 -14.45 -11.05 6.88
CA TRP A 190 -15.33 -10.19 7.66
C TRP A 190 -16.63 -9.75 6.94
N HIS A 191 -16.61 -9.70 5.61
CA HIS A 191 -17.74 -9.21 4.82
C HIS A 191 -18.63 -10.32 4.26
N SER A 192 -18.19 -11.56 4.28
CA SER A 192 -18.91 -12.63 3.60
C SER A 192 -20.09 -13.21 4.39
N GLY A 193 -20.24 -12.88 5.70
CA GLY A 193 -21.24 -13.51 6.57
C GLY A 193 -21.10 -15.05 6.64
N ALA A 194 -20.23 -15.63 5.81
CA ALA A 194 -19.85 -17.03 5.87
C ALA A 194 -18.88 -17.21 7.03
N GLN A 195 -19.02 -18.28 7.78
CA GLN A 195 -17.95 -18.82 8.59
C GLN A 195 -16.84 -19.26 7.63
N ILE A 196 -16.02 -18.33 7.16
CA ILE A 196 -14.85 -18.68 6.39
C ILE A 196 -13.92 -19.34 7.39
N ASP A 197 -13.65 -20.58 7.16
CA ASP A 197 -12.62 -21.31 7.86
C ASP A 197 -11.30 -20.55 7.73
N TYR A 198 -10.88 -19.88 8.79
CA TYR A 198 -9.61 -19.15 8.84
C TYR A 198 -8.41 -20.07 8.55
N ALA A 199 -8.58 -21.39 8.54
CA ALA A 199 -7.59 -22.38 8.16
C ALA A 199 -7.46 -22.54 6.63
N ASN A 200 -8.49 -22.22 5.86
CA ASN A 200 -8.48 -22.21 4.39
C ASN A 200 -8.51 -20.77 3.88
N ASN A 201 -7.44 -20.06 4.15
CA ASN A 201 -7.25 -18.68 3.71
C ASN A 201 -7.37 -18.60 2.18
N GLY A 202 -8.30 -17.80 1.72
CA GLY A 202 -8.53 -17.58 0.29
C GLY A 202 -7.29 -17.06 -0.42
N ASP A 203 -7.36 -16.97 -1.75
CA ASP A 203 -6.29 -16.47 -2.58
C ASP A 203 -6.45 -14.97 -2.89
N ILE A 204 -5.33 -14.27 -3.12
CA ILE A 204 -5.30 -12.85 -3.50
C ILE A 204 -5.07 -12.67 -5.00
N LEU A 205 -4.15 -13.42 -5.59
CA LEU A 205 -3.65 -13.12 -6.94
C LEU A 205 -4.28 -13.95 -8.05
N GLY A 206 -4.72 -15.18 -7.77
CA GLY A 206 -5.08 -16.16 -8.79
C GLY A 206 -3.86 -16.82 -9.43
N GLU A 207 -3.98 -18.06 -9.89
CA GLU A 207 -2.84 -18.88 -10.33
C GLU A 207 -2.10 -18.28 -11.54
N GLU A 208 -2.77 -17.60 -12.45
CA GLU A 208 -2.11 -16.97 -13.60
C GLU A 208 -1.13 -15.87 -13.13
N GLN A 209 -1.56 -15.00 -12.21
CA GLN A 209 -0.68 -13.97 -11.67
C GLN A 209 0.42 -14.55 -10.78
N TRP A 210 0.13 -15.62 -10.02
CA TRP A 210 1.16 -16.32 -9.24
C TRP A 210 2.29 -16.87 -10.12
N SER A 211 1.94 -17.56 -11.21
CA SER A 211 2.91 -18.08 -12.16
C SER A 211 3.71 -16.98 -12.83
N TRP A 212 3.02 -15.90 -13.24
CA TRP A 212 3.68 -14.74 -13.81
C TRP A 212 4.65 -14.07 -12.82
N LEU A 213 4.25 -13.93 -11.54
CA LEU A 213 5.10 -13.33 -10.50
C LEU A 213 6.37 -14.17 -10.28
N GLU A 214 6.24 -15.49 -10.22
CA GLU A 214 7.39 -16.38 -10.10
C GLU A 214 8.35 -16.18 -11.27
N ASP A 215 7.85 -16.12 -12.50
CA ASP A 215 8.66 -15.84 -13.67
C ASP A 215 9.34 -14.46 -13.59
N GLN A 216 8.65 -13.45 -13.08
CA GLN A 216 9.24 -12.12 -12.92
C GLN A 216 10.36 -12.06 -11.88
N LEU A 217 10.32 -12.89 -10.85
CA LEU A 217 11.30 -12.90 -9.77
C LEU A 217 12.51 -13.80 -10.08
N THR A 218 12.30 -14.89 -10.84
CA THR A 218 13.29 -15.95 -11.07
C THR A 218 13.87 -15.99 -12.48
N LYS A 219 13.37 -15.15 -13.40
CA LYS A 219 13.86 -15.06 -14.78
C LYS A 219 14.16 -13.60 -15.09
N THR A 220 15.35 -13.17 -14.71
CA THR A 220 15.79 -11.80 -14.99
C THR A 220 16.64 -11.81 -16.25
N ASP A 221 16.04 -11.40 -17.36
CA ASP A 221 16.72 -11.32 -18.67
C ASP A 221 17.72 -10.15 -18.77
N ILE A 222 17.87 -9.36 -17.70
CA ILE A 222 18.69 -8.15 -17.68
C ILE A 222 19.66 -8.24 -16.50
N ASP A 223 20.91 -8.56 -16.77
CA ASP A 223 22.00 -8.69 -15.77
C ASP A 223 22.27 -7.41 -14.96
N SER A 224 21.75 -6.26 -15.40
CA SER A 224 21.97 -4.97 -14.75
C SER A 224 20.96 -4.63 -13.65
N ILE A 225 19.95 -5.47 -13.38
CA ILE A 225 18.97 -5.22 -12.34
C ILE A 225 19.60 -5.43 -10.96
N GLU A 226 19.61 -4.37 -10.17
CA GLU A 226 20.24 -4.34 -8.85
C GLU A 226 19.20 -4.42 -7.71
N LEU A 227 17.93 -4.08 -7.99
CA LEU A 227 16.86 -4.06 -7.01
C LEU A 227 15.52 -4.38 -7.68
N THR A 228 14.70 -5.19 -7.03
CA THR A 228 13.30 -5.41 -7.40
C THR A 228 12.38 -4.80 -6.35
N LEU A 229 11.48 -3.91 -6.78
CA LEU A 229 10.41 -3.33 -5.99
C LEU A 229 9.09 -4.04 -6.33
N VAL A 230 8.39 -4.55 -5.32
CA VAL A 230 7.10 -5.22 -5.51
C VAL A 230 6.00 -4.38 -4.86
N GLY A 231 5.17 -3.75 -5.68
CA GLY A 231 4.06 -2.90 -5.26
C GLY A 231 2.75 -3.66 -5.14
N SER A 232 2.06 -3.43 -4.03
CA SER A 232 0.74 -3.98 -3.71
C SER A 232 -0.21 -2.83 -3.31
N GLY A 233 -1.49 -2.88 -3.68
CA GLY A 233 -2.49 -1.90 -3.21
C GLY A 233 -2.58 -1.90 -1.68
N ILE A 234 -2.61 -3.06 -1.04
CA ILE A 234 -2.74 -3.26 0.41
C ILE A 234 -1.43 -3.73 1.05
N GLN A 235 -1.28 -3.48 2.36
CA GLN A 235 -0.08 -3.83 3.14
C GLN A 235 0.15 -5.35 3.25
N VAL A 236 1.43 -5.77 3.20
CA VAL A 236 1.87 -7.16 3.27
C VAL A 236 2.39 -7.54 4.66
N LEU A 237 3.29 -6.74 5.24
CA LEU A 237 3.96 -7.07 6.51
C LEU A 237 3.18 -6.62 7.73
N PRO A 238 2.64 -5.38 7.79
CA PRO A 238 2.10 -4.82 9.01
C PRO A 238 0.97 -5.64 9.62
N ILE A 239 1.04 -5.81 10.93
CA ILE A 239 -0.01 -6.40 11.75
C ILE A 239 -0.33 -5.41 12.86
N VAL A 240 -1.59 -5.03 13.00
CA VAL A 240 -2.09 -4.28 14.15
C VAL A 240 -2.76 -5.27 15.08
N GLU A 241 -2.09 -5.62 16.18
CA GLU A 241 -2.52 -6.71 17.07
C GLU A 241 -3.91 -6.48 17.66
N LEU A 242 -4.26 -5.22 17.98
CA LEU A 242 -5.55 -4.88 18.56
C LEU A 242 -6.74 -5.19 17.64
N ILE A 243 -6.53 -5.06 16.32
CA ILE A 243 -7.56 -5.29 15.30
C ILE A 243 -7.17 -6.40 14.34
N ARG A 244 -6.31 -7.32 14.79
CA ARG A 244 -5.91 -8.48 13.99
C ARG A 244 -7.16 -9.20 13.45
N GLY A 245 -7.21 -9.38 12.15
CA GLY A 245 -8.37 -9.97 11.49
C GLY A 245 -9.49 -8.99 11.13
N LYS A 246 -9.38 -7.70 11.48
CA LYS A 246 -10.40 -6.67 11.19
C LYS A 246 -9.90 -5.54 10.28
N HIS A 247 -8.66 -5.63 9.83
CA HIS A 247 -8.02 -4.67 8.94
C HIS A 247 -7.65 -5.36 7.62
N GLU A 248 -7.95 -4.74 6.49
CA GLU A 248 -7.69 -5.33 5.18
C GLU A 248 -6.19 -5.30 4.88
N THR A 249 -5.58 -6.47 4.88
CA THR A 249 -4.15 -6.67 4.59
C THR A 249 -3.91 -8.10 4.09
N TRP A 250 -2.73 -8.39 3.57
CA TRP A 250 -2.31 -9.75 3.24
C TRP A 250 -2.32 -10.71 4.43
N VAL A 251 -2.27 -10.19 5.65
CA VAL A 251 -2.31 -11.00 6.88
C VAL A 251 -3.61 -11.79 7.00
N GLN A 252 -4.69 -11.31 6.40
CA GLN A 252 -5.98 -12.02 6.36
C GLN A 252 -5.97 -13.24 5.45
N PHE A 253 -5.00 -13.32 4.54
CA PHE A 253 -4.79 -14.37 3.56
C PHE A 253 -3.43 -15.03 3.84
N SER A 254 -3.33 -15.72 4.98
CA SER A 254 -2.03 -16.15 5.51
C SER A 254 -1.27 -17.09 4.58
N GLU A 255 -1.94 -17.96 3.83
CA GLU A 255 -1.27 -18.87 2.89
C GLU A 255 -0.79 -18.11 1.64
N SER A 256 -1.59 -17.19 1.09
CA SER A 256 -1.14 -16.31 0.00
C SER A 256 0.04 -15.45 0.44
N ARG A 257 0.02 -14.90 1.68
CA ARG A 257 1.14 -14.13 2.23
C ARG A 257 2.41 -14.97 2.37
N LYS A 258 2.31 -16.20 2.87
CA LYS A 258 3.44 -17.15 2.96
C LYS A 258 3.98 -17.48 1.58
N ARG A 259 3.09 -17.74 0.60
CA ARG A 259 3.46 -18.01 -0.80
C ARG A 259 4.23 -16.82 -1.38
N LEU A 260 3.73 -15.60 -1.18
CA LEU A 260 4.42 -14.38 -1.62
C LEU A 260 5.83 -14.28 -1.03
N ILE A 261 5.97 -14.37 0.30
CA ILE A 261 7.26 -14.29 0.98
C ILE A 261 8.22 -15.38 0.48
N SER A 262 7.72 -16.61 0.27
CA SER A 262 8.51 -17.70 -0.30
C SER A 262 8.97 -17.42 -1.72
N LEU A 263 8.15 -16.79 -2.56
CA LEU A 263 8.57 -16.38 -3.91
C LEU A 263 9.59 -15.24 -3.86
N LEU A 264 9.39 -14.24 -3.00
CA LEU A 264 10.34 -13.14 -2.84
C LEU A 264 11.73 -13.62 -2.43
N SER A 265 11.81 -14.69 -1.61
CA SER A 265 13.10 -15.26 -1.22
C SER A 265 13.87 -15.93 -2.35
N LYS A 266 13.18 -16.31 -3.42
CA LYS A 266 13.78 -16.90 -4.62
C LYS A 266 14.19 -15.86 -5.66
N SER A 267 13.96 -14.57 -5.40
CA SER A 267 14.31 -13.51 -6.34
C SER A 267 15.80 -13.47 -6.62
N GLU A 268 16.16 -13.33 -7.89
CA GLU A 268 17.56 -13.20 -8.33
C GLU A 268 18.20 -11.88 -7.87
N THR A 269 17.37 -10.89 -7.50
CA THR A 269 17.81 -9.58 -7.01
C THR A 269 17.24 -9.28 -5.63
N PRO A 270 17.89 -8.42 -4.83
CA PRO A 270 17.33 -7.91 -3.57
C PRO A 270 15.92 -7.36 -3.77
N VAL A 271 15.01 -7.62 -2.83
CA VAL A 271 13.59 -7.27 -2.94
C VAL A 271 13.14 -6.35 -1.82
N MET A 272 12.31 -5.36 -2.18
CA MET A 272 11.55 -4.53 -1.23
C MET A 272 10.07 -4.48 -1.63
N LEU A 273 9.21 -4.33 -0.63
CA LEU A 273 7.77 -4.16 -0.81
C LEU A 273 7.37 -2.69 -0.78
N LEU A 274 6.39 -2.32 -1.60
CA LEU A 274 5.72 -1.03 -1.58
C LEU A 274 4.22 -1.24 -1.40
N SER A 275 3.54 -0.36 -0.65
CA SER A 275 2.09 -0.48 -0.47
C SER A 275 1.34 0.84 -0.30
N GLY A 276 -0.01 0.76 -0.38
CA GLY A 276 -0.95 1.86 -0.27
C GLY A 276 -2.02 1.67 0.81
N ASP A 277 -3.26 2.07 0.55
CA ASP A 277 -4.54 1.85 1.25
C ASP A 277 -4.73 2.63 2.57
N VAL A 278 -3.79 2.61 3.49
CA VAL A 278 -3.99 2.91 4.93
C VAL A 278 -4.02 4.39 5.33
N HIS A 279 -3.86 5.33 4.41
CA HIS A 279 -3.90 6.80 4.62
C HIS A 279 -2.82 7.36 5.55
N PHE A 280 -1.63 6.77 5.55
CA PHE A 280 -0.42 7.26 6.22
C PHE A 280 0.84 6.73 5.53
N ALA A 281 2.03 7.19 5.94
CA ALA A 281 3.29 6.58 5.54
C ALA A 281 3.85 5.72 6.67
N GLU A 282 4.49 4.59 6.29
CA GLU A 282 5.06 3.65 7.26
C GLU A 282 6.26 2.92 6.69
N PHE A 283 7.30 2.77 7.49
CA PHE A 283 8.34 1.77 7.27
C PHE A 283 8.07 0.56 8.15
N SER A 284 8.01 -0.61 7.53
CA SER A 284 7.85 -1.89 8.21
C SER A 284 8.96 -2.85 7.85
N GLU A 285 9.36 -3.69 8.81
CA GLU A 285 10.50 -4.61 8.67
C GLU A 285 10.19 -5.98 9.25
N ALA A 286 10.57 -7.03 8.52
CA ALA A 286 10.63 -8.39 9.00
C ALA A 286 12.06 -8.93 8.89
N VAL A 287 12.48 -9.72 9.87
CA VAL A 287 13.69 -10.53 9.80
C VAL A 287 13.30 -11.91 9.28
N CYS A 288 13.85 -12.27 8.14
CA CYS A 288 13.62 -13.55 7.48
C CYS A 288 14.77 -14.50 7.78
N THR A 289 14.46 -15.72 8.17
CA THR A 289 15.43 -16.77 8.48
C THR A 289 15.19 -17.94 7.55
N THR A 290 16.21 -18.32 6.80
CA THR A 290 16.20 -19.51 5.95
C THR A 290 16.77 -20.69 6.70
N THR A 291 16.03 -21.81 6.77
CA THR A 291 16.50 -23.06 7.35
C THR A 291 16.75 -24.05 6.22
N GLY A 292 18.04 -24.38 5.97
CA GLY A 292 18.43 -25.39 5.00
C GLY A 292 18.08 -26.81 5.45
N ALA A 293 17.89 -27.70 4.50
CA ALA A 293 17.58 -29.12 4.74
C ALA A 293 18.79 -29.95 5.24
N ASP A 294 20.01 -29.42 5.22
CA ASP A 294 21.22 -30.17 5.56
C ASP A 294 21.57 -30.03 7.05
N ASN A 295 21.49 -31.18 7.75
CA ASN A 295 21.85 -31.34 9.16
C ASN A 295 23.38 -31.19 9.44
N ASN A 296 24.21 -30.89 8.43
CA ASN A 296 25.67 -30.87 8.55
C ASN A 296 26.31 -29.48 8.67
N ASP A 297 25.56 -28.41 8.46
CA ASP A 297 26.11 -27.07 8.62
C ASP A 297 25.73 -26.54 10.00
N ASN A 298 26.68 -26.41 10.92
CA ASN A 298 26.64 -25.92 12.31
C ASN A 298 25.53 -24.89 12.66
N GLY A 299 24.32 -25.05 12.13
CA GLY A 299 23.14 -24.26 12.51
C GLY A 299 23.21 -22.78 12.13
N ARG A 300 24.07 -22.36 11.21
CA ARG A 300 24.07 -20.98 10.71
C ARG A 300 22.82 -20.74 9.87
N LYS A 301 21.87 -20.08 10.50
CA LYS A 301 20.68 -19.56 9.82
C LYS A 301 21.08 -18.27 9.10
N ALA A 302 20.99 -18.26 7.79
CA ALA A 302 21.11 -17.02 7.04
C ALA A 302 19.95 -16.10 7.43
N GLN A 303 20.26 -14.86 7.78
CA GLN A 303 19.24 -13.85 8.08
C GLN A 303 19.26 -12.77 7.02
N SER A 304 18.09 -12.41 6.53
CA SER A 304 17.86 -11.31 5.62
C SER A 304 16.71 -10.42 6.12
N ARG A 305 16.60 -9.23 5.56
CA ARG A 305 15.56 -8.27 5.89
C ARG A 305 14.55 -8.19 4.76
N LEU A 306 13.28 -8.19 5.07
CA LEU A 306 12.22 -7.79 4.14
C LEU A 306 11.63 -6.47 4.63
N ILE A 307 11.74 -5.44 3.81
CA ILE A 307 11.28 -4.09 4.13
C ILE A 307 10.06 -3.79 3.28
N GLU A 308 9.05 -3.20 3.89
CA GLU A 308 7.89 -2.62 3.23
C GLU A 308 7.83 -1.13 3.49
N PHE A 309 7.73 -0.35 2.41
CA PHE A 309 7.48 1.08 2.48
C PHE A 309 6.06 1.38 2.00
N THR A 310 5.20 1.77 2.93
CA THR A 310 3.83 2.24 2.66
C THR A 310 3.82 3.75 2.47
N SER A 311 3.16 4.24 1.42
CA SER A 311 2.87 5.66 1.24
C SER A 311 1.47 5.85 0.67
N SER A 312 0.57 6.30 1.52
CA SER A 312 -0.86 6.32 1.27
C SER A 312 -1.48 7.60 1.85
N GLY A 313 -1.34 8.71 1.15
CA GLY A 313 -1.79 9.98 1.70
C GLY A 313 -1.73 11.14 0.73
N LEU A 314 -1.99 10.94 -0.57
CA LEU A 314 -1.86 12.00 -1.57
C LEU A 314 -2.85 13.15 -1.35
N THR A 315 -4.08 12.87 -0.93
CA THR A 315 -5.11 13.91 -0.71
C THR A 315 -5.79 13.86 0.64
N HIS A 316 -5.69 12.76 1.35
CA HIS A 316 -6.27 12.61 2.68
C HIS A 316 -5.44 11.63 3.50
N ALA A 317 -5.31 11.93 4.77
CA ALA A 317 -4.51 11.17 5.71
C ALA A 317 -5.13 11.27 7.12
N TRP A 318 -4.72 10.42 8.04
CA TRP A 318 -5.24 10.37 9.41
C TRP A 318 -5.11 11.71 10.12
N ALA A 319 -3.94 12.35 10.02
CA ALA A 319 -3.68 13.69 10.54
C ALA A 319 -3.51 14.69 9.38
N GLY A 320 -4.45 14.69 8.45
CA GLY A 320 -4.45 15.60 7.30
C GLY A 320 -4.42 17.07 7.71
N PRO A 321 -4.08 17.98 6.78
CA PRO A 321 -3.98 19.40 7.08
C PRO A 321 -5.31 19.95 7.60
N LEU A 322 -5.19 20.91 8.50
CA LEU A 322 -6.29 21.70 9.07
C LEU A 322 -7.17 22.44 8.03
N SER A 323 -6.76 22.45 6.77
CA SER A 323 -7.45 23.10 5.64
C SER A 323 -8.74 22.42 5.17
N TRP A 324 -9.07 21.26 5.70
CA TRP A 324 -10.43 20.74 5.61
C TRP A 324 -11.36 21.59 6.49
N PRO A 325 -12.64 21.75 6.11
CA PRO A 325 -13.61 22.44 6.97
C PRO A 325 -13.97 21.59 8.20
N LYS A 326 -12.96 21.01 8.84
CA LYS A 326 -13.09 20.47 10.18
C LYS A 326 -12.75 21.59 11.14
N PRO A 327 -13.60 21.90 12.11
CA PRO A 327 -13.25 22.85 13.16
C PRO A 327 -11.94 22.42 13.82
N MET A 328 -11.10 23.39 14.18
CA MET A 328 -9.78 23.14 14.79
C MET A 328 -9.78 22.03 15.87
N PRO A 329 -10.82 21.90 16.73
CA PRO A 329 -10.92 20.81 17.68
C PRO A 329 -10.90 19.41 17.05
N ALA A 330 -11.53 19.25 15.88
CA ALA A 330 -11.58 17.93 15.22
C ALA A 330 -10.24 17.49 14.61
N ALA A 331 -9.41 18.43 14.16
CA ALA A 331 -8.07 18.12 13.65
C ALA A 331 -7.09 17.77 14.80
N VAL A 332 -7.20 18.49 15.93
CA VAL A 332 -6.43 18.16 17.14
C VAL A 332 -6.85 16.78 17.65
N LEU A 333 -8.16 16.53 17.72
CA LEU A 333 -8.70 15.24 18.15
C LEU A 333 -8.22 14.09 17.22
N SER A 334 -8.22 14.28 15.91
CA SER A 334 -7.71 13.28 14.97
C SER A 334 -6.24 12.93 15.22
N LYS A 335 -5.39 13.94 15.52
CA LYS A 335 -4.00 13.71 15.91
C LYS A 335 -3.87 12.98 17.24
N CYS A 336 -4.63 13.40 18.23
CA CYS A 336 -4.64 12.73 19.54
C CYS A 336 -5.07 11.26 19.41
N LEU A 337 -6.11 10.99 18.61
CA LEU A 337 -6.58 9.64 18.34
C LEU A 337 -5.54 8.82 17.57
N TRP A 338 -4.80 9.43 16.64
CA TRP A 338 -3.70 8.76 15.97
C TRP A 338 -2.61 8.32 16.97
N TYR A 339 -2.12 9.24 17.82
CA TYR A 339 -1.08 8.91 18.80
C TYR A 339 -1.56 7.89 19.83
N LEU A 340 -2.82 7.98 20.25
CA LEU A 340 -3.42 6.98 21.13
C LEU A 340 -3.48 5.61 20.40
N TRP A 341 -3.93 5.58 19.18
CA TRP A 341 -3.98 4.38 18.36
C TRP A 341 -2.59 3.78 18.11
N ASP A 342 -1.61 4.62 17.81
CA ASP A 342 -0.24 4.19 17.61
C ASP A 342 0.36 3.60 18.89
N PHE A 343 0.09 4.21 20.03
CA PHE A 343 0.52 3.72 21.33
C PHE A 343 -0.15 2.39 21.72
N VAL A 344 -1.46 2.26 21.44
CA VAL A 344 -2.29 1.13 21.91
C VAL A 344 -2.30 -0.01 20.91
N GLY A 345 -2.20 0.30 19.61
CA GLY A 345 -2.43 -0.65 18.53
C GLY A 345 -1.45 -1.81 18.46
N ILE A 346 -0.27 -1.67 19.05
CA ILE A 346 0.87 -2.60 18.95
C ILE A 346 1.07 -3.05 17.51
N HIS A 347 1.85 -2.28 16.80
CA HIS A 347 2.19 -2.54 15.40
C HIS A 347 3.39 -3.49 15.34
N SER A 348 3.12 -4.75 15.01
CA SER A 348 4.18 -5.71 14.74
C SER A 348 4.91 -5.36 13.49
N HIS A 349 6.06 -5.23 13.22
CA HIS A 349 6.84 -4.85 12.03
C HIS A 349 7.07 -3.35 11.84
N ARG A 350 6.28 -2.46 12.44
CA ARG A 350 6.47 -1.03 12.29
C ARG A 350 7.84 -0.58 12.83
N VAL A 351 8.59 0.14 12.00
CA VAL A 351 9.82 0.84 12.37
C VAL A 351 9.51 2.30 12.68
N ASP A 352 8.77 2.97 11.77
CA ASP A 352 8.35 4.36 11.93
C ASP A 352 7.12 4.66 11.07
N ALA A 353 6.33 5.70 11.44
CA ALA A 353 5.13 6.08 10.71
C ALA A 353 4.85 7.58 10.77
N TYR A 354 4.25 8.11 9.69
CA TYR A 354 3.84 9.50 9.56
C TYR A 354 2.38 9.60 9.13
N PRO A 355 1.50 10.22 9.94
CA PRO A 355 0.06 10.25 9.70
C PRO A 355 -0.45 11.38 8.80
N GLY A 356 0.43 12.24 8.28
CA GLY A 356 0.06 13.38 7.44
C GLY A 356 -0.01 13.05 5.96
N LEU A 357 -0.41 14.03 5.13
CA LEU A 357 -0.33 13.89 3.66
C LEU A 357 1.09 13.59 3.25
N ASN A 358 1.26 12.61 2.34
CA ASN A 358 2.58 12.11 2.00
C ASN A 358 2.63 11.52 0.59
N PHE A 359 3.85 11.42 0.07
CA PHE A 359 4.25 10.53 -1.01
C PHE A 359 5.59 9.87 -0.65
N GLY A 360 5.83 8.67 -1.22
CA GLY A 360 7.07 7.94 -1.03
C GLY A 360 8.09 8.29 -2.12
N GLU A 361 9.35 8.47 -1.73
CA GLU A 361 10.50 8.64 -2.63
C GLU A 361 11.52 7.54 -2.33
N ILE A 362 11.98 6.87 -3.38
CA ILE A 362 13.08 5.92 -3.36
C ILE A 362 14.19 6.52 -4.20
N GLU A 363 15.33 6.79 -3.60
CA GLU A 363 16.51 7.29 -4.28
C GLU A 363 17.59 6.22 -4.26
N PHE A 364 18.04 5.81 -5.46
CA PHE A 364 19.06 4.82 -5.65
C PHE A 364 20.29 5.49 -6.30
N PRO A 365 21.30 5.87 -5.51
CA PRO A 365 22.51 6.50 -6.05
C PRO A 365 23.26 5.52 -6.96
N GLU A 366 23.87 6.04 -8.03
CA GLU A 366 24.62 5.20 -8.95
C GLU A 366 25.87 4.64 -8.27
N GLY A 367 26.16 3.35 -8.52
CA GLY A 367 27.30 2.65 -7.95
C GLY A 367 27.22 2.42 -6.43
N SER A 368 26.09 2.69 -5.81
CA SER A 368 25.89 2.39 -4.38
C SER A 368 25.23 1.01 -4.21
N ASN A 369 25.52 0.38 -3.08
CA ASN A 369 24.84 -0.81 -2.62
C ASN A 369 23.72 -0.52 -1.60
N PHE A 370 23.23 0.72 -1.57
CA PHE A 370 22.15 1.16 -0.69
C PHE A 370 21.13 2.02 -1.42
N VAL A 371 19.93 2.04 -0.90
CA VAL A 371 18.86 2.95 -1.31
C VAL A 371 18.41 3.81 -0.14
N VAL A 372 17.95 5.02 -0.44
CA VAL A 372 17.38 5.94 0.55
C VAL A 372 15.88 6.04 0.31
N LEU A 373 15.11 5.74 1.33
CA LEU A 373 13.65 5.80 1.35
C LEU A 373 13.22 7.03 2.11
N ARG A 374 12.30 7.83 1.56
CA ARG A 374 11.77 9.02 2.23
C ARG A 374 10.26 9.12 2.08
N ALA A 375 9.57 9.34 3.18
CA ALA A 375 8.21 9.85 3.14
C ALA A 375 8.25 11.38 3.17
N ILE A 376 7.70 12.00 2.14
CA ILE A 376 7.71 13.45 1.98
C ILE A 376 6.33 14.02 2.28
N GLY A 377 6.28 14.95 3.22
CA GLY A 377 5.04 15.58 3.68
C GLY A 377 4.57 16.77 2.84
N ALA A 378 3.42 17.31 3.22
CA ALA A 378 2.74 18.43 2.54
C ALA A 378 3.55 19.74 2.50
N SER A 379 4.56 19.89 3.34
CA SER A 379 5.50 21.03 3.34
C SER A 379 6.75 20.78 2.50
N ASN A 380 6.78 19.72 1.70
CA ASN A 380 7.97 19.23 0.98
C ASN A 380 9.16 18.85 1.88
N LYS A 381 8.88 18.55 3.14
CA LYS A 381 9.88 18.07 4.10
C LYS A 381 9.91 16.55 4.11
N THR A 382 11.09 16.01 4.36
CA THR A 382 11.26 14.61 4.73
C THR A 382 10.72 14.42 6.14
N GLU A 383 9.69 13.63 6.26
CA GLU A 383 9.03 13.31 7.53
C GLU A 383 9.53 11.97 8.11
N LEU A 384 9.84 11.02 7.22
CA LEU A 384 10.51 9.76 7.56
C LEU A 384 11.67 9.53 6.59
N GLU A 385 12.76 8.96 7.07
CA GLU A 385 13.89 8.55 6.23
C GLU A 385 14.50 7.24 6.74
N MET A 386 14.83 6.35 5.79
CA MET A 386 15.53 5.10 6.07
C MET A 386 16.56 4.83 4.96
N THR A 387 17.78 4.48 5.33
CA THR A 387 18.79 3.95 4.41
C THR A 387 18.86 2.44 4.53
N VAL A 388 18.79 1.76 3.39
CA VAL A 388 18.75 0.30 3.31
C VAL A 388 19.91 -0.21 2.49
N ASN A 389 20.71 -1.09 3.08
CA ASN A 389 21.78 -1.80 2.36
C ASN A 389 21.17 -2.98 1.58
N LEU A 390 21.43 -3.05 0.29
CA LEU A 390 20.88 -4.09 -0.58
C LEU A 390 21.35 -5.49 -0.18
N ASN A 391 22.57 -5.63 0.32
CA ASN A 391 23.13 -6.92 0.76
C ASN A 391 22.42 -7.52 1.98
N GLU A 392 21.62 -6.73 2.69
CA GLU A 392 20.85 -7.19 3.84
C GLU A 392 19.42 -7.63 3.45
N LEU A 393 19.00 -7.32 2.23
CA LEU A 393 17.63 -7.60 1.78
C LEU A 393 17.45 -9.08 1.42
N LEU A 394 16.19 -9.49 1.49
CA LEU A 394 15.73 -10.78 1.00
C LEU A 394 15.90 -10.86 -0.53
N GLY A 395 16.25 -12.05 -1.05
CA GLY A 395 16.58 -12.23 -2.46
C GLY A 395 18.03 -11.82 -2.76
N GLY A 396 18.43 -12.00 -4.03
CA GLY A 396 19.80 -11.77 -4.49
C GLY A 396 20.72 -12.95 -4.21
N SER A 397 21.42 -13.41 -5.23
CA SER A 397 22.32 -14.57 -5.16
C SER A 397 23.62 -14.34 -4.36
N GLY A 398 23.75 -13.22 -3.66
CA GLY A 398 24.97 -12.82 -2.94
C GLY A 398 25.36 -13.67 -1.72
N ASN A 399 24.52 -14.62 -1.32
CA ASN A 399 24.82 -15.56 -0.22
C ASN A 399 24.83 -17.04 -0.67
N SER A 400 24.88 -17.32 -1.96
CA SER A 400 24.86 -18.69 -2.48
C SER A 400 26.24 -19.22 -2.85
N ASP A 401 27.10 -19.50 -1.84
CA ASP A 401 28.07 -20.59 -1.98
C ASP A 401 27.39 -21.98 -1.85
N VAL A 402 26.05 -22.01 -1.86
CA VAL A 402 25.24 -23.22 -1.76
C VAL A 402 24.24 -23.27 -2.91
N VAL A 403 24.74 -23.54 -4.13
CA VAL A 403 23.92 -24.16 -5.16
C VAL A 403 23.82 -25.65 -4.81
N THR A 404 22.81 -26.02 -4.01
CA THR A 404 22.47 -27.43 -3.83
C THR A 404 20.97 -27.60 -3.67
N ASN A 405 20.41 -28.38 -4.58
CA ASN A 405 19.16 -29.13 -4.50
C ASN A 405 17.93 -28.37 -3.93
N GLN A 406 17.04 -28.00 -4.84
CA GLN A 406 15.72 -27.36 -4.66
C GLN A 406 14.69 -28.11 -3.80
N ALA A 407 15.08 -28.90 -2.81
CA ALA A 407 14.17 -29.62 -1.94
C ALA A 407 14.05 -28.88 -0.58
N SER A 408 12.96 -28.11 -0.41
CA SER A 408 12.37 -27.67 0.86
C SER A 408 13.15 -26.71 1.77
N GLU A 409 13.74 -25.66 1.23
CA GLU A 409 14.11 -24.54 2.09
C GLU A 409 12.86 -23.86 2.67
N LYS A 410 12.72 -23.88 3.99
CA LYS A 410 11.64 -23.19 4.69
C LYS A 410 12.12 -21.81 5.10
N ILE A 411 11.44 -20.76 4.63
CA ILE A 411 11.68 -19.42 5.07
C ILE A 411 10.62 -18.98 6.09
N GLU A 412 11.07 -18.38 7.16
CA GLU A 412 10.20 -17.80 8.19
C GLU A 412 10.59 -16.35 8.41
N CYS A 413 9.65 -15.43 8.21
CA CYS A 413 9.82 -14.00 8.46
C CYS A 413 9.03 -13.60 9.69
N ALA A 414 9.71 -13.01 10.67
CA ALA A 414 9.14 -12.55 11.92
C ALA A 414 9.38 -11.04 12.11
N PRO A 415 8.55 -10.34 12.87
CA PRO A 415 8.83 -8.96 13.25
C PRO A 415 10.23 -8.85 13.88
N ARG A 416 10.96 -7.79 13.53
CA ARG A 416 12.28 -7.51 14.12
C ARG A 416 12.22 -7.45 15.65
N ASN A 417 11.17 -6.81 16.17
CA ASN A 417 10.88 -6.75 17.61
C ASN A 417 9.61 -7.57 17.85
N GLY A 418 9.75 -8.82 18.29
CA GLY A 418 8.59 -9.63 18.68
C GLY A 418 7.70 -8.92 19.69
N VAL A 419 6.45 -9.38 19.88
CA VAL A 419 5.53 -8.82 20.89
C VAL A 419 6.15 -9.02 22.29
N THR A 420 6.87 -8.02 22.73
CA THR A 420 7.58 -8.03 24.02
C THR A 420 6.58 -7.96 25.19
N THR A 421 7.04 -8.28 26.39
CA THR A 421 6.25 -8.07 27.62
C THR A 421 5.83 -6.60 27.75
N GLU A 422 6.70 -5.66 27.36
CA GLU A 422 6.39 -4.22 27.32
C GLU A 422 5.22 -3.92 26.35
N ALA A 423 5.20 -4.51 25.16
CA ALA A 423 4.10 -4.37 24.21
C ALA A 423 2.79 -4.93 24.78
N ARG A 424 2.83 -6.06 25.52
CA ARG A 424 1.64 -6.60 26.19
C ARG A 424 1.13 -5.69 27.31
N ILE A 425 2.04 -5.06 28.06
CA ILE A 425 1.68 -4.08 29.09
C ILE A 425 1.05 -2.85 28.45
N LYS A 426 1.64 -2.31 27.37
CA LYS A 426 1.07 -1.20 26.60
C LYS A 426 -0.34 -1.54 26.10
N LEU A 427 -0.57 -2.74 25.58
CA LEU A 427 -1.88 -3.21 25.16
C LEU A 427 -2.89 -3.19 26.31
N SER A 428 -2.50 -3.74 27.46
CA SER A 428 -3.37 -3.79 28.63
C SER A 428 -3.73 -2.39 29.15
N ILE A 429 -2.76 -1.49 29.23
CA ILE A 429 -2.98 -0.09 29.62
C ILE A 429 -3.86 0.61 28.59
N GLY A 430 -3.59 0.42 27.30
CA GLY A 430 -4.38 1.02 26.22
C GLY A 430 -5.81 0.54 26.19
N MET A 431 -6.05 -0.75 26.38
CA MET A 431 -7.42 -1.31 26.51
C MET A 431 -8.14 -0.68 27.71
N PHE A 432 -7.45 -0.54 28.84
CA PHE A 432 -8.01 0.12 30.02
C PHE A 432 -8.38 1.58 29.75
N VAL A 433 -7.49 2.34 29.09
CA VAL A 433 -7.74 3.74 28.70
C VAL A 433 -8.93 3.86 27.75
N ILE A 434 -9.00 2.99 26.72
CA ILE A 434 -10.13 2.98 25.77
C ILE A 434 -11.43 2.67 26.50
N ILE A 435 -11.48 1.63 27.34
CA ILE A 435 -12.66 1.29 28.11
C ILE A 435 -13.07 2.44 29.01
N THR A 436 -12.10 3.09 29.66
CA THR A 436 -12.37 4.25 30.52
C THR A 436 -12.95 5.42 29.73
N ILE A 437 -12.38 5.76 28.56
CA ILE A 437 -12.90 6.83 27.69
C ILE A 437 -14.32 6.50 27.21
N PHE A 438 -14.59 5.26 26.80
CA PHE A 438 -15.92 4.86 26.35
C PHE A 438 -16.96 4.83 27.48
N THR A 439 -16.57 4.38 28.66
CA THR A 439 -17.49 4.32 29.81
C THR A 439 -17.77 5.71 30.41
N PHE A 440 -16.73 6.53 30.59
CA PHE A 440 -16.90 7.86 31.20
C PHE A 440 -17.18 8.96 30.17
N GLY A 441 -16.59 8.90 28.98
CA GLY A 441 -16.85 9.85 27.88
C GLY A 441 -18.25 9.70 27.31
N GLY A 442 -18.75 8.47 27.19
CA GLY A 442 -20.14 8.19 26.81
C GLY A 442 -21.14 8.72 27.86
N GLY A 443 -20.81 8.56 29.14
CA GLY A 443 -21.57 9.12 30.24
C GLY A 443 -21.61 10.66 30.23
N LEU A 444 -20.45 11.28 29.97
CA LEU A 444 -20.36 12.75 29.88
C LEU A 444 -21.15 13.31 28.69
N LEU A 445 -21.07 12.66 27.51
CA LEU A 445 -21.86 13.04 26.34
C LEU A 445 -23.36 12.84 26.57
N PHE A 446 -23.74 11.80 27.29
CA PHE A 446 -25.13 11.58 27.69
C PHE A 446 -25.66 12.63 28.65
N ILE A 447 -24.83 13.01 29.64
CA ILE A 447 -25.15 14.09 30.59
C ILE A 447 -25.23 15.43 29.87
N ILE A 448 -24.32 15.75 28.97
CA ILE A 448 -24.35 16.98 28.15
C ILE A 448 -25.61 16.99 27.28
N LYS A 449 -25.99 15.89 26.64
CA LYS A 449 -27.25 15.80 25.87
C LYS A 449 -28.48 16.00 26.75
N LEU A 450 -28.50 15.44 27.96
CA LEU A 450 -29.57 15.66 28.93
C LEU A 450 -29.64 17.12 29.35
N LEU A 451 -28.53 17.77 29.70
CA LEU A 451 -28.47 19.14 30.12
C LEU A 451 -28.86 20.13 29.00
N PHE A 452 -28.39 19.90 27.77
CA PHE A 452 -28.74 20.71 26.60
C PHE A 452 -30.12 20.36 26.03
N GLY A 453 -30.60 19.14 26.19
CA GLY A 453 -31.95 18.73 25.81
C GLY A 453 -33.01 19.33 26.72
N MET A 454 -32.70 19.59 28.00
CA MET A 454 -33.60 20.26 28.91
C MET A 454 -33.70 21.79 28.64
N THR A 455 -32.69 22.39 27.97
CA THR A 455 -32.73 23.81 27.59
C THR A 455 -33.44 24.08 26.25
N ALA A 456 -33.63 23.04 25.41
CA ALA A 456 -34.37 23.15 24.13
C ALA A 456 -35.87 22.89 24.26
N GLY A 457 -36.36 22.48 25.44
CA GLY A 457 -37.78 22.18 25.72
C GLY A 457 -38.59 23.35 26.30
N GLY A 458 -38.00 24.50 26.47
CA GLY A 458 -38.68 25.69 27.03
C GLY A 458 -38.74 26.81 26.01
N ASN A 459 -39.69 26.78 25.08
CA ASN A 459 -40.36 27.89 24.44
C ASN A 459 -40.95 27.49 23.08
N ARG A 460 -42.11 26.83 23.14
CA ARG A 460 -43.10 26.85 22.07
C ARG A 460 -44.47 26.91 22.72
N GLU A 461 -44.77 28.08 23.22
CA GLU A 461 -46.13 28.63 23.32
C GLU A 461 -46.03 30.14 23.24
N ASN A 462 -46.84 30.71 22.32
CA ASN A 462 -47.11 32.14 22.09
C ASN A 462 -46.07 32.91 21.23
N LEU A 463 -46.19 32.87 19.91
CA LEU A 463 -46.74 34.01 19.11
C LEU A 463 -46.79 33.59 17.64
#